data_5c9e707351a5bcf336705b7b8017b03c
#
_entry.id   5c9e707351a5bcf336705b7b8017b03c
#
_cell.length_a   1.000
_cell.length_b   1.000
_cell.length_c   1.000
_cell.angle_alpha   90.00
_cell.angle_beta   90.00
_cell.angle_gamma   90.00
#
_symmetry.space_group_name_H-M   'P 1'
#
loop_
_entity.id
_entity.type
_entity.pdbx_description
1 polymer ?
#
loop_
_entity_poly.entity_id
_entity_poly.type
_entity_poly.pdbx_seq_one_letter_code
_entity_poly.pdbx_strand_id
1 'polypeptide(L)'
;MQREVLKMCDNESIFEEELNPKFLFTWKGLREKQDSYHSHEYLEVAFVFSGCGKYRLDGHIYDVSEGDLIIMNPGVKHQVLVIEGNETPTTDFFLAVTDFQLKDLPPNSLPLPEGQPVLHTSGDLRQKVLRICSAMDAENAVYKQGRYYMLKSYMIQLLLLIIREQYEPVERTGGCAFESVNRKYVVEQILNYFEDHYNEKISLDRIAENMYLSSFYVSKIFKKETGDTPIRHLINIRLEKAYELLQNGWTGSIQEAAASVGYDDAYHFSKLFKKRFGVSPSQVKRAR
;
A
#
# COMPACT_ATOMS: atom_id res chain seq x y z
N MET A 1 9.78 20.10 18.30
CA MET A 1 10.66 19.05 17.73
C MET A 1 9.99 17.69 17.50
N GLN A 2 9.05 17.19 18.31
CA GLN A 2 8.33 15.92 18.05
C GLN A 2 7.18 16.01 17.01
N ARG A 3 6.71 17.19 16.63
CA ARG A 3 5.67 17.38 15.61
C ARG A 3 6.20 17.42 14.17
N GLU A 4 7.48 17.74 13.97
CA GLU A 4 8.09 17.79 12.62
C GLU A 4 8.56 16.43 12.11
N VAL A 5 8.97 15.52 12.99
CA VAL A 5 9.40 14.16 12.61
C VAL A 5 8.21 13.31 12.11
N LEU A 6 6.97 13.60 12.52
CA LEU A 6 5.77 12.93 12.04
C LEU A 6 5.29 13.40 10.65
N LYS A 7 5.70 14.60 10.23
CA LYS A 7 5.42 15.10 8.87
C LYS A 7 6.30 14.48 7.78
N MET A 8 7.43 13.88 8.12
CA MET A 8 8.38 13.31 7.15
C MET A 8 8.04 11.88 6.67
N CYS A 9 7.14 11.17 7.35
CA CYS A 9 6.61 9.90 6.82
C CYS A 9 5.29 10.08 6.04
N ASP A 10 4.57 11.15 6.30
CA ASP A 10 3.56 11.73 5.44
C ASP A 10 4.33 12.69 4.50
N ASN A 11 5.05 12.17 3.51
CA ASN A 11 5.19 12.92 2.28
C ASN A 11 3.78 13.41 2.00
N GLU A 12 3.60 14.73 1.85
CA GLU A 12 2.30 15.25 1.41
C GLU A 12 1.89 14.34 0.28
N SER A 13 0.96 13.44 0.59
CA SER A 13 0.71 12.31 -0.29
C SER A 13 0.31 12.93 -1.61
N ILE A 14 1.05 12.64 -2.67
CA ILE A 14 0.66 13.03 -4.02
C ILE A 14 -0.66 12.39 -4.42
N PHE A 15 -1.15 11.46 -3.60
CA PHE A 15 -2.43 10.79 -3.73
C PHE A 15 -3.43 11.48 -2.80
N GLU A 16 -4.41 12.18 -3.36
CA GLU A 16 -5.53 12.76 -2.60
C GLU A 16 -6.48 11.67 -2.09
N GLU A 17 -6.66 10.62 -2.90
CA GLU A 17 -7.48 9.47 -2.63
C GLU A 17 -6.69 8.16 -2.84
N GLU A 18 -7.34 7.02 -2.63
CA GLU A 18 -6.76 5.71 -2.93
C GLU A 18 -6.47 5.59 -4.44
N LEU A 19 -5.21 5.30 -4.79
CA LEU A 19 -4.82 5.08 -6.18
C LEU A 19 -5.49 3.81 -6.74
N ASN A 20 -6.61 3.99 -7.40
CA ASN A 20 -7.43 2.90 -7.96
C ASN A 20 -7.75 3.08 -9.44
N PRO A 21 -6.75 3.31 -10.31
CA PRO A 21 -6.94 3.59 -11.72
C PRO A 21 -7.65 2.44 -12.45
N LYS A 22 -8.31 2.77 -13.55
CA LYS A 22 -8.88 1.78 -14.48
C LYS A 22 -7.90 1.50 -15.61
N PHE A 23 -7.59 0.23 -15.80
CA PHE A 23 -6.91 -0.27 -16.98
C PHE A 23 -7.89 -0.27 -18.17
N LEU A 24 -7.50 0.38 -19.27
CA LEU A 24 -8.29 0.41 -20.49
C LEU A 24 -7.83 -0.66 -21.46
N PHE A 25 -6.61 -0.53 -21.96
CA PHE A 25 -6.00 -1.53 -22.86
C PHE A 25 -4.48 -1.45 -22.82
N THR A 26 -3.85 -2.45 -23.40
CA THR A 26 -2.43 -2.46 -23.76
C THR A 26 -2.25 -3.05 -25.14
N TRP A 27 -1.25 -2.56 -25.84
CA TRP A 27 -0.88 -3.03 -27.17
C TRP A 27 0.64 -3.00 -27.35
N LYS A 28 1.20 -3.98 -28.07
CA LYS A 28 2.61 -4.03 -28.42
C LYS A 28 2.77 -4.35 -29.90
N GLY A 29 3.65 -3.65 -30.56
CA GLY A 29 3.91 -3.93 -31.97
C GLY A 29 5.06 -3.11 -32.57
N LEU A 30 5.53 -3.59 -33.70
CA LEU A 30 6.52 -2.93 -34.52
C LEU A 30 5.90 -1.75 -35.27
N ARG A 31 6.61 -0.63 -35.32
CA ARG A 31 6.15 0.60 -35.97
C ARG A 31 6.56 0.68 -37.43
N GLU A 32 5.82 -0.02 -38.29
CA GLU A 32 6.00 0.00 -39.73
C GLU A 32 5.16 1.07 -40.45
N LYS A 33 4.10 1.55 -39.81
CA LYS A 33 3.16 2.54 -40.38
C LYS A 33 3.00 3.71 -39.44
N GLN A 34 2.88 4.88 -40.04
CA GLN A 34 2.63 6.11 -39.35
C GLN A 34 1.18 6.17 -38.84
N ASP A 35 1.01 6.54 -37.55
CA ASP A 35 -0.30 6.77 -36.95
C ASP A 35 -0.86 8.15 -37.37
N SER A 36 -2.16 8.37 -37.11
CA SER A 36 -2.76 9.69 -37.17
C SER A 36 -2.23 10.58 -36.05
N TYR A 37 -2.12 11.89 -36.31
CA TYR A 37 -1.83 12.87 -35.28
C TYR A 37 -3.13 13.17 -34.50
N HIS A 38 -3.26 12.61 -33.29
CA HIS A 38 -4.50 12.60 -32.50
C HIS A 38 -4.25 12.88 -31.01
N SER A 39 -5.30 13.04 -30.25
CA SER A 39 -5.31 13.12 -28.78
C SER A 39 -6.51 12.40 -28.21
N HIS A 40 -6.49 12.12 -26.93
CA HIS A 40 -7.58 11.48 -26.18
C HIS A 40 -7.61 11.97 -24.73
N GLU A 41 -8.69 11.63 -23.99
CA GLU A 41 -8.94 12.10 -22.61
C GLU A 41 -8.42 11.14 -21.52
N TYR A 42 -7.63 10.16 -21.86
CA TYR A 42 -6.99 9.23 -20.93
C TYR A 42 -5.47 9.37 -21.00
N LEU A 43 -4.79 8.92 -19.95
CA LEU A 43 -3.33 8.79 -19.95
C LEU A 43 -2.93 7.65 -20.88
N GLU A 44 -1.96 7.91 -21.76
CA GLU A 44 -1.24 6.86 -22.47
C GLU A 44 0.25 6.91 -22.13
N VAL A 45 0.83 5.75 -21.85
CA VAL A 45 2.27 5.59 -21.63
C VAL A 45 2.80 4.62 -22.66
N ALA A 46 3.81 5.04 -23.41
CA ALA A 46 4.54 4.15 -24.31
C ALA A 46 5.90 3.77 -23.73
N PHE A 47 6.33 2.52 -23.94
CA PHE A 47 7.66 2.03 -23.62
C PHE A 47 8.32 1.45 -24.86
N VAL A 48 9.51 1.92 -25.21
CA VAL A 48 10.28 1.45 -26.36
C VAL A 48 11.03 0.18 -25.97
N PHE A 49 10.57 -0.98 -26.44
CA PHE A 49 11.20 -2.28 -26.18
C PHE A 49 12.51 -2.47 -26.94
N SER A 50 12.57 -1.96 -28.16
CA SER A 50 13.76 -2.04 -29.03
C SER A 50 13.71 -1.01 -30.14
N GLY A 51 14.85 -0.74 -30.75
CA GLY A 51 14.97 0.17 -31.88
C GLY A 51 15.09 1.63 -31.48
N CYS A 52 15.03 2.50 -32.48
CA CYS A 52 15.04 3.94 -32.33
C CYS A 52 14.04 4.59 -33.29
N GLY A 53 13.52 5.76 -32.91
CA GLY A 53 12.49 6.43 -33.67
C GLY A 53 12.23 7.85 -33.20
N LYS A 54 11.10 8.40 -33.62
CA LYS A 54 10.68 9.75 -33.24
C LYS A 54 9.21 9.78 -32.89
N TYR A 55 8.89 10.56 -31.84
CA TYR A 55 7.53 10.91 -31.46
C TYR A 55 7.30 12.39 -31.70
N ARG A 56 6.14 12.74 -32.24
CA ARG A 56 5.65 14.12 -32.25
C ARG A 56 4.65 14.28 -31.12
N LEU A 57 4.91 15.21 -30.20
CA LEU A 57 4.04 15.52 -29.05
C LEU A 57 3.80 17.03 -29.02
N ASP A 58 2.55 17.46 -29.13
CA ASP A 58 2.14 18.88 -29.22
C ASP A 58 3.00 19.73 -30.20
N GLY A 59 3.31 19.14 -31.37
CA GLY A 59 4.08 19.78 -32.41
C GLY A 59 5.63 19.63 -32.27
N HIS A 60 6.13 19.25 -31.11
CA HIS A 60 7.57 19.03 -30.89
C HIS A 60 7.94 17.59 -31.25
N ILE A 61 9.16 17.41 -31.77
CA ILE A 61 9.66 16.09 -32.15
C ILE A 61 10.74 15.68 -31.15
N TYR A 62 10.55 14.46 -30.60
CA TYR A 62 11.46 13.84 -29.66
C TYR A 62 12.09 12.60 -30.27
N ASP A 63 13.40 12.49 -30.16
CA ASP A 63 14.11 11.25 -30.47
C ASP A 63 13.89 10.26 -29.33
N VAL A 64 13.62 9.01 -29.67
CA VAL A 64 13.42 7.94 -28.70
C VAL A 64 14.23 6.71 -29.06
N SER A 65 14.61 5.96 -28.06
CA SER A 65 15.42 4.75 -28.19
C SER A 65 14.95 3.67 -27.21
N GLU A 66 15.51 2.49 -27.37
CA GLU A 66 15.25 1.36 -26.47
C GLU A 66 15.39 1.73 -24.99
N GLY A 67 14.36 1.48 -24.21
CA GLY A 67 14.27 1.76 -22.78
C GLY A 67 13.59 3.09 -22.42
N ASP A 68 13.23 3.90 -23.40
CA ASP A 68 12.55 5.17 -23.14
C ASP A 68 11.07 4.95 -22.81
N LEU A 69 10.55 5.75 -21.86
CA LEU A 69 9.14 5.91 -21.57
C LEU A 69 8.65 7.25 -22.10
N ILE A 70 7.52 7.22 -22.80
CA ILE A 70 6.86 8.41 -23.33
C ILE A 70 5.53 8.58 -22.58
N ILE A 71 5.32 9.73 -21.97
CA ILE A 71 4.15 10.06 -21.18
C ILE A 71 3.25 11.01 -21.99
N MET A 72 2.09 10.53 -22.36
CA MET A 72 1.09 11.28 -23.12
C MET A 72 -0.12 11.52 -22.21
N ASN A 73 -0.09 12.65 -21.50
CA ASN A 73 -1.20 13.07 -20.65
C ASN A 73 -2.45 13.40 -21.47
N PRO A 74 -3.66 13.39 -20.87
CA PRO A 74 -4.90 13.75 -21.55
C PRO A 74 -4.79 15.05 -22.37
N GLY A 75 -5.31 15.03 -23.57
CA GLY A 75 -5.32 16.18 -24.48
C GLY A 75 -4.02 16.42 -25.27
N VAL A 76 -2.90 15.82 -24.89
CA VAL A 76 -1.63 15.91 -25.63
C VAL A 76 -1.79 15.29 -27.03
N LYS A 77 -1.63 16.10 -28.08
CA LYS A 77 -1.62 15.59 -29.45
C LYS A 77 -0.33 14.83 -29.74
N HIS A 78 -0.45 13.61 -30.16
CA HIS A 78 0.72 12.75 -30.37
C HIS A 78 0.64 11.91 -31.64
N GLN A 79 1.81 11.48 -32.10
CA GLN A 79 1.99 10.65 -33.28
C GLN A 79 3.36 9.98 -33.23
N VAL A 80 3.41 8.69 -33.55
CA VAL A 80 4.68 8.00 -33.84
C VAL A 80 5.08 8.31 -35.29
N LEU A 81 6.29 8.78 -35.49
CA LEU A 81 6.80 9.09 -36.82
C LEU A 81 7.58 7.89 -37.34
N VAL A 82 7.22 7.45 -38.54
CA VAL A 82 8.00 6.47 -39.30
C VAL A 82 9.06 7.18 -40.06
N ILE A 83 10.32 6.77 -39.88
CA ILE A 83 11.47 7.34 -40.55
C ILE A 83 11.78 6.44 -41.76
N GLU A 84 11.69 6.99 -42.95
CA GLU A 84 12.01 6.26 -44.19
C GLU A 84 13.49 5.83 -44.18
N GLY A 85 13.74 4.54 -44.48
CA GLY A 85 15.10 3.98 -44.44
C GLY A 85 15.63 3.66 -43.04
N ASN A 86 14.81 3.73 -41.99
CA ASN A 86 15.21 3.29 -40.64
C ASN A 86 15.33 1.76 -40.60
N GLU A 87 16.56 1.26 -40.44
CA GLU A 87 16.82 -0.18 -40.34
C GLU A 87 16.38 -0.79 -38.99
N THR A 88 16.14 0.04 -37.97
CA THR A 88 15.78 -0.37 -36.61
C THR A 88 14.55 0.38 -36.11
N PRO A 89 13.37 0.19 -36.73
CA PRO A 89 12.15 0.83 -36.26
C PRO A 89 11.80 0.35 -34.84
N THR A 90 11.12 1.21 -34.08
CA THR A 90 10.77 0.88 -32.70
C THR A 90 9.73 -0.25 -32.61
N THR A 91 9.93 -1.09 -31.61
CA THR A 91 8.87 -1.95 -31.07
C THR A 91 8.36 -1.30 -29.81
N ASP A 92 7.14 -0.80 -29.85
CA ASP A 92 6.56 -0.03 -28.75
C ASP A 92 5.49 -0.85 -28.04
N PHE A 93 5.43 -0.66 -26.72
CA PHE A 93 4.36 -1.12 -25.86
C PHE A 93 3.57 0.10 -25.38
N PHE A 94 2.25 0.05 -25.50
CA PHE A 94 1.32 1.10 -25.08
C PHE A 94 0.44 0.61 -23.96
N LEU A 95 0.21 1.47 -22.99
CA LEU A 95 -0.69 1.30 -21.86
C LEU A 95 -1.61 2.50 -21.76
N ALA A 96 -2.92 2.28 -21.79
CA ALA A 96 -3.94 3.30 -21.58
C ALA A 96 -4.61 3.15 -20.22
N VAL A 97 -4.74 4.29 -19.50
CA VAL A 97 -5.18 4.35 -18.11
C VAL A 97 -6.11 5.54 -17.89
N THR A 98 -7.13 5.35 -17.05
CA THR A 98 -8.06 6.41 -16.64
C THR A 98 -8.50 6.27 -15.17
N ASP A 99 -9.33 7.20 -14.70
CA ASP A 99 -9.94 7.21 -13.37
C ASP A 99 -8.93 7.21 -12.22
N PHE A 100 -8.00 8.16 -12.25
CA PHE A 100 -7.13 8.47 -11.12
C PHE A 100 -6.86 9.97 -11.02
N GLN A 101 -6.53 10.41 -9.81
CA GLN A 101 -6.20 11.79 -9.51
C GLN A 101 -4.92 11.84 -8.67
N LEU A 102 -3.99 12.68 -9.08
CA LEU A 102 -2.82 13.06 -8.30
C LEU A 102 -2.97 14.52 -7.85
N LYS A 103 -2.49 14.83 -6.67
CA LYS A 103 -2.54 16.17 -6.09
C LYS A 103 -1.86 17.18 -7.03
N ASP A 104 -2.50 18.34 -7.19
CA ASP A 104 -2.01 19.46 -7.99
C ASP A 104 -1.80 19.15 -9.49
N LEU A 105 -2.34 18.04 -10.01
CA LEU A 105 -2.32 17.69 -11.42
C LEU A 105 -3.73 17.59 -12.02
N PRO A 106 -3.90 17.79 -13.34
CA PRO A 106 -5.18 17.50 -14.01
C PRO A 106 -5.57 16.02 -13.85
N PRO A 107 -6.89 15.70 -13.95
CA PRO A 107 -7.34 14.31 -13.93
C PRO A 107 -6.59 13.42 -14.92
N ASN A 108 -6.27 12.19 -14.51
CA ASN A 108 -5.59 11.19 -15.34
C ASN A 108 -4.19 11.60 -15.82
N SER A 109 -3.53 12.54 -15.15
CA SER A 109 -2.22 13.05 -15.54
C SER A 109 -1.10 12.58 -14.63
N LEU A 110 0.07 12.29 -15.22
CA LEU A 110 1.32 12.04 -14.52
C LEU A 110 2.19 13.30 -14.51
N PRO A 111 3.03 13.48 -13.50
CA PRO A 111 4.06 14.49 -13.52
C PRO A 111 5.05 14.19 -14.66
N LEU A 112 5.56 15.23 -15.31
CA LEU A 112 6.55 15.07 -16.36
C LEU A 112 7.96 15.32 -15.82
N PRO A 113 8.95 14.44 -16.10
CA PRO A 113 10.33 14.63 -15.70
C PRO A 113 10.87 15.95 -16.25
N GLU A 114 11.28 16.87 -15.37
CA GLU A 114 11.81 18.18 -15.78
C GLU A 114 10.90 18.91 -16.82
N GLY A 115 9.60 18.62 -16.82
CA GLY A 115 8.66 19.12 -17.82
C GLY A 115 8.72 18.43 -19.18
N GLN A 116 9.52 17.35 -19.33
CA GLN A 116 9.69 16.64 -20.58
C GLN A 116 8.80 15.38 -20.63
N PRO A 117 8.15 15.09 -21.76
CA PRO A 117 7.28 13.92 -21.90
C PRO A 117 8.03 12.60 -22.12
N VAL A 118 9.33 12.66 -22.34
CA VAL A 118 10.21 11.49 -22.55
C VAL A 118 11.11 11.29 -21.34
N LEU A 119 10.99 10.13 -20.72
CA LEU A 119 11.83 9.69 -19.60
C LEU A 119 12.83 8.64 -20.10
N HIS A 120 14.11 9.00 -20.16
CA HIS A 120 15.19 8.09 -20.50
C HIS A 120 15.50 7.18 -19.31
N THR A 121 15.01 5.94 -19.34
CA THR A 121 15.24 5.01 -18.23
C THR A 121 16.62 4.38 -18.31
N SER A 122 17.24 4.13 -17.16
CA SER A 122 18.54 3.47 -17.04
C SER A 122 18.61 2.54 -15.82
N GLY A 123 19.62 1.69 -15.76
CA GLY A 123 19.93 0.85 -14.61
C GLY A 123 18.75 0.03 -14.10
N ASP A 124 18.46 0.13 -12.81
CA ASP A 124 17.40 -0.63 -12.12
C ASP A 124 15.99 -0.25 -12.57
N LEU A 125 15.74 1.04 -12.82
CA LEU A 125 14.44 1.51 -13.31
C LEU A 125 14.11 0.85 -14.67
N ARG A 126 15.04 0.90 -15.63
CA ARG A 126 14.85 0.27 -16.95
C ARG A 126 14.52 -1.21 -16.84
N GLN A 127 15.23 -1.95 -15.97
CA GLN A 127 14.97 -3.37 -15.78
C GLN A 127 13.60 -3.64 -15.17
N LYS A 128 13.15 -2.81 -14.22
CA LYS A 128 11.83 -2.94 -13.59
C LYS A 128 10.71 -2.65 -14.60
N VAL A 129 10.83 -1.56 -15.35
CA VAL A 129 9.86 -1.19 -16.41
C VAL A 129 9.78 -2.29 -17.46
N LEU A 130 10.92 -2.76 -17.98
CA LEU A 130 10.97 -3.83 -18.97
C LEU A 130 10.27 -5.10 -18.48
N ARG A 131 10.50 -5.51 -17.20
CA ARG A 131 9.84 -6.68 -16.61
C ARG A 131 8.33 -6.50 -16.52
N ILE A 132 7.86 -5.34 -16.08
CA ILE A 132 6.43 -5.06 -15.94
C ILE A 132 5.75 -5.06 -17.30
N CYS A 133 6.28 -4.33 -18.29
CA CYS A 133 5.72 -4.27 -19.63
C CYS A 133 5.72 -5.65 -20.31
N SER A 134 6.79 -6.45 -20.14
CA SER A 134 6.85 -7.82 -20.64
C SER A 134 5.82 -8.75 -19.96
N ALA A 135 5.61 -8.60 -18.65
CA ALA A 135 4.60 -9.35 -17.92
C ALA A 135 3.18 -8.98 -18.35
N MET A 136 2.92 -7.69 -18.59
CA MET A 136 1.63 -7.21 -19.13
C MET A 136 1.36 -7.76 -20.53
N ASP A 137 2.34 -7.74 -21.40
CA ASP A 137 2.25 -8.29 -22.77
C ASP A 137 1.94 -9.79 -22.74
N ALA A 138 2.65 -10.55 -21.91
CA ALA A 138 2.42 -11.99 -21.72
C ALA A 138 1.03 -12.28 -21.14
N GLU A 139 0.58 -11.53 -20.13
CA GLU A 139 -0.74 -11.68 -19.53
C GLU A 139 -1.86 -11.28 -20.53
N ASN A 140 -1.59 -10.27 -21.36
CA ASN A 140 -2.53 -9.83 -22.39
C ASN A 140 -2.75 -10.90 -23.47
N ALA A 141 -1.75 -11.70 -23.78
CA ALA A 141 -1.82 -12.79 -24.77
C ALA A 141 -2.63 -14.00 -24.30
N VAL A 142 -2.92 -14.14 -23.00
CA VAL A 142 -3.54 -15.34 -22.42
C VAL A 142 -4.86 -14.99 -21.74
N TYR A 143 -5.95 -15.66 -22.15
CA TYR A 143 -7.27 -15.50 -21.54
C TYR A 143 -7.43 -16.41 -20.31
N LYS A 144 -6.96 -15.92 -19.13
CA LYS A 144 -7.12 -16.60 -17.84
C LYS A 144 -8.08 -15.86 -16.93
N GLN A 145 -8.69 -16.58 -15.99
CA GLN A 145 -9.49 -15.97 -14.94
C GLN A 145 -8.62 -15.02 -14.09
N GLY A 146 -9.13 -13.84 -13.80
CA GLY A 146 -8.37 -12.82 -13.05
C GLY A 146 -7.41 -11.95 -13.90
N ARG A 147 -7.32 -12.17 -15.22
CA ARG A 147 -6.45 -11.41 -16.15
C ARG A 147 -6.56 -9.89 -15.94
N TYR A 148 -7.77 -9.36 -15.83
CA TYR A 148 -7.96 -7.92 -15.61
C TYR A 148 -7.23 -7.42 -14.35
N TYR A 149 -7.31 -8.17 -13.25
CA TYR A 149 -6.67 -7.79 -11.99
C TYR A 149 -5.15 -7.90 -12.07
N MET A 150 -4.62 -8.88 -12.79
CA MET A 150 -3.19 -9.00 -13.06
C MET A 150 -2.69 -7.80 -13.87
N LEU A 151 -3.34 -7.48 -14.98
CA LEU A 151 -3.00 -6.31 -15.80
C LEU A 151 -3.09 -5.01 -15.00
N LYS A 152 -4.15 -4.84 -14.19
CA LYS A 152 -4.32 -3.70 -13.29
C LYS A 152 -3.20 -3.61 -12.25
N SER A 153 -2.77 -4.71 -11.67
CA SER A 153 -1.68 -4.71 -10.68
C SER A 153 -0.34 -4.30 -11.30
N TYR A 154 -0.01 -4.78 -12.49
CA TYR A 154 1.18 -4.36 -13.23
C TYR A 154 1.10 -2.89 -13.64
N MET A 155 -0.06 -2.42 -14.10
CA MET A 155 -0.30 -1.00 -14.40
C MET A 155 -0.02 -0.11 -13.20
N ILE A 156 -0.56 -0.44 -12.02
CA ILE A 156 -0.32 0.33 -10.78
C ILE A 156 1.18 0.35 -10.45
N GLN A 157 1.88 -0.78 -10.58
CA GLN A 157 3.32 -0.83 -10.37
C GLN A 157 4.08 0.09 -11.32
N LEU A 158 3.72 0.10 -12.61
CA LEU A 158 4.35 0.96 -13.61
C LEU A 158 4.12 2.45 -13.29
N LEU A 159 2.88 2.84 -13.00
CA LEU A 159 2.55 4.20 -12.62
C LEU A 159 3.36 4.66 -11.39
N LEU A 160 3.44 3.81 -10.36
CA LEU A 160 4.22 4.12 -9.15
C LEU A 160 5.72 4.23 -9.41
N LEU A 161 6.29 3.46 -10.34
CA LEU A 161 7.69 3.62 -10.73
C LEU A 161 7.92 4.97 -11.41
N ILE A 162 7.06 5.36 -12.36
CA ILE A 162 7.15 6.66 -13.05
C ILE A 162 7.01 7.81 -12.07
N ILE A 163 6.02 7.74 -11.18
CA ILE A 163 5.78 8.77 -10.17
C ILE A 163 7.00 8.93 -9.24
N ARG A 164 7.54 7.82 -8.74
CA ARG A 164 8.68 7.84 -7.81
C ARG A 164 9.96 8.41 -8.41
N GLU A 165 10.13 8.29 -9.72
CA GLU A 165 11.30 8.85 -10.41
C GLU A 165 11.29 10.38 -10.41
N GLN A 166 10.12 11.01 -10.21
CA GLN A 166 9.96 12.47 -10.16
C GLN A 166 10.24 13.06 -8.76
N TYR A 167 10.34 12.22 -7.74
CA TYR A 167 10.52 12.65 -6.36
C TYR A 167 11.84 12.14 -5.81
N GLU A 168 12.59 13.01 -5.14
CA GLU A 168 13.83 12.62 -4.48
C GLU A 168 13.60 11.47 -3.49
N PRO A 169 14.55 10.53 -3.37
CA PRO A 169 14.45 9.47 -2.37
C PRO A 169 14.37 10.08 -0.98
N VAL A 170 13.29 9.83 -0.27
CA VAL A 170 13.19 10.22 1.14
C VAL A 170 14.17 9.38 1.95
N GLU A 171 15.18 10.02 2.59
CA GLU A 171 16.08 9.33 3.50
C GLU A 171 15.27 8.66 4.62
N ARG A 172 15.42 7.34 4.75
CA ARG A 172 14.68 6.54 5.72
C ARG A 172 15.22 6.77 7.12
N THR A 173 14.59 7.64 7.88
CA THR A 173 14.72 7.68 9.33
C THR A 173 13.50 7.01 9.96
N GLY A 174 13.54 5.68 10.12
CA GLY A 174 12.49 4.90 10.77
C GLY A 174 11.46 4.30 9.81
N GLY A 175 10.94 3.11 10.13
CA GLY A 175 10.00 2.37 9.29
C GLY A 175 8.75 3.15 8.96
N CYS A 176 8.44 3.27 7.68
CA CYS A 176 7.21 3.89 7.20
C CYS A 176 6.01 3.02 7.58
N ALA A 177 5.09 3.61 8.31
CA ALA A 177 3.78 3.00 8.53
C ALA A 177 2.94 3.18 7.25
N PHE A 178 2.41 2.09 6.69
CA PHE A 178 1.45 2.18 5.60
C PHE A 178 0.15 2.83 6.10
N GLU A 179 -0.18 4.04 5.65
CA GLU A 179 -1.41 4.73 6.05
C GLU A 179 -2.69 4.18 5.39
N SER A 180 -2.55 3.44 4.29
CA SER A 180 -3.68 2.87 3.53
C SER A 180 -4.37 1.67 4.20
N VAL A 181 -3.78 1.12 5.25
CA VAL A 181 -4.46 0.05 6.00
C VAL A 181 -5.61 0.67 6.76
N ASN A 182 -6.82 0.20 6.51
CA ASN A 182 -8.02 0.62 7.24
C ASN A 182 -7.78 0.44 8.75
N ARG A 183 -7.39 1.53 9.43
CA ARG A 183 -6.98 1.52 10.85
C ARG A 183 -8.04 0.88 11.74
N LYS A 184 -9.32 1.15 11.44
CA LYS A 184 -10.45 0.55 12.17
C LYS A 184 -10.45 -0.96 12.01
N TYR A 185 -10.24 -1.44 10.77
CA TYR A 185 -10.19 -2.88 10.50
C TYR A 185 -9.03 -3.57 11.26
N VAL A 186 -7.83 -2.99 11.25
CA VAL A 186 -6.69 -3.54 12.01
C VAL A 186 -6.99 -3.59 13.49
N VAL A 187 -7.54 -2.52 14.06
CA VAL A 187 -7.90 -2.46 15.49
C VAL A 187 -8.98 -3.47 15.81
N GLU A 188 -10.00 -3.62 14.97
CA GLU A 188 -11.06 -4.61 15.12
C GLU A 188 -10.51 -6.05 15.08
N GLN A 189 -9.60 -6.36 14.18
CA GLN A 189 -8.93 -7.69 14.15
C GLN A 189 -8.13 -7.94 15.44
N ILE A 190 -7.46 -6.93 15.99
CA ILE A 190 -6.72 -7.07 17.26
C ILE A 190 -7.69 -7.26 18.43
N LEU A 191 -8.81 -6.54 18.46
CA LEU A 191 -9.83 -6.69 19.49
C LEU A 191 -10.44 -8.09 19.46
N ASN A 192 -10.82 -8.59 18.29
CA ASN A 192 -11.34 -9.94 18.11
C ASN A 192 -10.31 -10.99 18.54
N TYR A 193 -9.05 -10.83 18.13
CA TYR A 193 -7.98 -11.71 18.56
C TYR A 193 -7.81 -11.74 20.08
N PHE A 194 -7.92 -10.59 20.75
CA PHE A 194 -7.85 -10.54 22.22
C PHE A 194 -9.02 -11.24 22.88
N GLU A 195 -10.23 -11.10 22.36
CA GLU A 195 -11.41 -11.78 22.90
C GLU A 195 -11.33 -13.30 22.75
N ASP A 196 -10.77 -13.79 21.65
CA ASP A 196 -10.67 -15.23 21.37
C ASP A 196 -9.48 -15.89 22.10
N HIS A 197 -8.39 -15.14 22.37
CA HIS A 197 -7.12 -15.68 22.86
C HIS A 197 -6.63 -15.06 24.18
N TYR A 198 -7.50 -14.33 24.92
CA TYR A 198 -7.09 -13.58 26.13
C TYR A 198 -6.35 -14.43 27.18
N ASN A 199 -6.60 -15.72 27.25
CA ASN A 199 -5.98 -16.65 28.20
C ASN A 199 -4.60 -17.16 27.77
N GLU A 200 -4.14 -16.83 26.56
CA GLU A 200 -2.85 -17.26 26.01
C GLU A 200 -1.74 -16.21 26.24
N LYS A 201 -0.48 -16.59 26.00
CA LYS A 201 0.65 -15.65 25.95
C LYS A 201 0.60 -14.84 24.68
N ILE A 202 0.10 -13.62 24.77
CA ILE A 202 0.02 -12.70 23.63
C ILE A 202 1.25 -11.80 23.61
N SER A 203 1.93 -11.74 22.45
CA SER A 203 2.99 -10.79 22.13
C SER A 203 2.49 -9.79 21.09
N LEU A 204 2.61 -8.50 21.37
CA LEU A 204 2.25 -7.46 20.41
C LEU A 204 3.13 -7.50 19.16
N ASP A 205 4.40 -7.88 19.32
CA ASP A 205 5.33 -8.02 18.20
C ASP A 205 4.86 -9.12 17.24
N ARG A 206 4.42 -10.27 17.76
CA ARG A 206 3.89 -11.36 16.96
C ARG A 206 2.58 -11.00 16.24
N ILE A 207 1.71 -10.22 16.88
CA ILE A 207 0.50 -9.72 16.24
C ILE A 207 0.86 -8.76 15.09
N ALA A 208 1.79 -7.85 15.35
CA ALA A 208 2.26 -6.88 14.36
C ALA A 208 2.93 -7.57 13.16
N GLU A 209 3.78 -8.56 13.40
CA GLU A 209 4.42 -9.38 12.36
C GLU A 209 3.38 -10.08 11.46
N ASN A 210 2.36 -10.71 12.06
CA ASN A 210 1.29 -11.37 11.30
C ASN A 210 0.49 -10.42 10.41
N MET A 211 0.47 -9.12 10.76
CA MET A 211 -0.19 -8.07 9.99
C MET A 211 0.76 -7.29 9.08
N TYR A 212 2.04 -7.69 9.01
CA TYR A 212 3.10 -6.96 8.30
C TYR A 212 3.26 -5.50 8.77
N LEU A 213 3.01 -5.25 10.06
CA LEU A 213 3.09 -3.93 10.69
C LEU A 213 4.18 -3.91 11.77
N SER A 214 4.61 -2.70 12.18
CA SER A 214 5.47 -2.57 13.36
C SER A 214 4.63 -2.51 14.64
N SER A 215 5.13 -3.07 15.75
CA SER A 215 4.47 -3.00 17.07
C SER A 215 4.25 -1.55 17.53
N PHE A 216 5.15 -0.64 17.14
CA PHE A 216 4.99 0.78 17.40
C PHE A 216 3.77 1.37 16.67
N TYR A 217 3.61 1.04 15.39
CA TYR A 217 2.45 1.49 14.60
C TYR A 217 1.14 0.92 15.14
N VAL A 218 1.12 -0.38 15.42
CA VAL A 218 -0.04 -1.06 16.03
C VAL A 218 -0.43 -0.37 17.35
N SER A 219 0.54 -0.09 18.24
CA SER A 219 0.28 0.62 19.49
C SER A 219 -0.30 2.01 19.27
N LYS A 220 0.22 2.75 18.28
CA LYS A 220 -0.21 4.12 17.93
C LYS A 220 -1.65 4.14 17.44
N ILE A 221 -1.99 3.29 16.44
CA ILE A 221 -3.35 3.25 15.87
C ILE A 221 -4.38 2.73 16.87
N PHE A 222 -4.03 1.68 17.61
CA PHE A 222 -4.90 1.11 18.62
C PHE A 222 -5.26 2.14 19.70
N LYS A 223 -4.26 2.86 20.22
CA LYS A 223 -4.50 3.93 21.20
C LYS A 223 -5.34 5.08 20.63
N LYS A 224 -5.16 5.41 19.34
CA LYS A 224 -5.94 6.46 18.66
C LYS A 224 -7.41 6.08 18.52
N GLU A 225 -7.69 4.82 18.19
CA GLU A 225 -9.05 4.32 17.95
C GLU A 225 -9.79 3.93 19.22
N THR A 226 -9.10 3.36 20.23
CA THR A 226 -9.72 2.83 21.46
C THR A 226 -9.51 3.72 22.69
N GLY A 227 -8.60 4.68 22.64
CA GLY A 227 -8.18 5.52 23.75
C GLY A 227 -7.19 4.86 24.71
N ASP A 228 -6.88 3.56 24.55
CA ASP A 228 -6.01 2.78 25.44
C ASP A 228 -4.90 2.06 24.66
N THR A 229 -3.89 1.55 25.35
CA THR A 229 -2.84 0.73 24.73
C THR A 229 -3.33 -0.72 24.55
N PRO A 230 -2.84 -1.46 23.52
CA PRO A 230 -3.23 -2.86 23.30
C PRO A 230 -3.07 -3.73 24.56
N ILE A 231 -1.93 -3.64 25.21
CA ILE A 231 -1.62 -4.45 26.42
C ILE A 231 -2.56 -4.11 27.57
N ARG A 232 -2.87 -2.82 27.77
CA ARG A 232 -3.79 -2.41 28.82
C ARG A 232 -5.22 -2.86 28.53
N HIS A 233 -5.63 -2.84 27.28
CA HIS A 233 -6.92 -3.36 26.84
C HIS A 233 -7.04 -4.88 27.11
N LEU A 234 -6.01 -5.66 26.75
CA LEU A 234 -5.95 -7.09 27.05
C LEU A 234 -6.02 -7.37 28.57
N ILE A 235 -5.30 -6.57 29.38
CA ILE A 235 -5.37 -6.68 30.85
C ILE A 235 -6.81 -6.46 31.32
N ASN A 236 -7.52 -5.49 30.79
CA ASN A 236 -8.91 -5.21 31.17
C ASN A 236 -9.83 -6.38 30.81
N ILE A 237 -9.73 -6.94 29.59
CA ILE A 237 -10.49 -8.13 29.18
C ILE A 237 -10.26 -9.28 30.17
N ARG A 238 -9.01 -9.60 30.46
CA ARG A 238 -8.67 -10.69 31.42
C ARG A 238 -9.28 -10.49 32.80
N LEU A 239 -9.22 -9.26 33.31
CA LEU A 239 -9.77 -8.93 34.63
C LEU A 239 -11.32 -9.02 34.65
N GLU A 240 -11.96 -8.59 33.57
CA GLU A 240 -13.43 -8.70 33.42
C GLU A 240 -13.86 -10.15 33.33
N LYS A 241 -13.20 -10.98 32.50
CA LYS A 241 -13.47 -12.44 32.44
C LYS A 241 -13.25 -13.12 33.78
N ALA A 242 -12.19 -12.74 34.52
CA ALA A 242 -11.96 -13.27 35.86
C ALA A 242 -13.06 -12.84 36.86
N TYR A 243 -13.52 -11.60 36.78
CA TYR A 243 -14.60 -11.10 37.63
C TYR A 243 -15.90 -11.85 37.39
N GLU A 244 -16.28 -12.05 36.12
CA GLU A 244 -17.46 -12.86 35.75
C GLU A 244 -17.33 -14.31 36.22
N LEU A 245 -16.16 -14.93 36.05
CA LEU A 245 -15.87 -16.28 36.49
C LEU A 245 -16.07 -16.43 38.00
N LEU A 246 -15.54 -15.51 38.81
CA LEU A 246 -15.64 -15.50 40.24
C LEU A 246 -17.08 -15.24 40.73
N GLN A 247 -17.82 -14.38 40.04
CA GLN A 247 -19.24 -14.13 40.32
C GLN A 247 -20.13 -15.33 39.96
N ASN A 248 -19.77 -16.09 38.92
CA ASN A 248 -20.58 -17.23 38.44
C ASN A 248 -20.35 -18.54 39.22
N GLY A 249 -19.77 -18.47 40.45
CA GLY A 249 -19.66 -19.61 41.33
C GLY A 249 -18.41 -20.46 41.13
N TRP A 250 -17.29 -19.83 40.78
CA TRP A 250 -15.99 -20.49 40.65
C TRP A 250 -15.60 -21.26 41.93
N THR A 251 -15.38 -22.56 41.81
CA THR A 251 -15.06 -23.45 42.94
C THR A 251 -13.56 -23.60 43.21
N GLY A 252 -12.73 -23.36 42.17
CA GLY A 252 -11.28 -23.48 42.25
C GLY A 252 -10.59 -22.35 43.04
N SER A 253 -9.31 -22.42 43.22
CA SER A 253 -8.48 -21.42 43.92
C SER A 253 -8.41 -20.11 43.12
N ILE A 254 -7.97 -19.03 43.75
CA ILE A 254 -7.70 -17.76 43.09
C ILE A 254 -6.51 -17.89 42.12
N GLN A 255 -5.56 -18.77 42.41
CA GLN A 255 -4.45 -19.09 41.55
C GLN A 255 -4.93 -19.74 40.24
N GLU A 256 -5.83 -20.70 40.32
CA GLU A 256 -6.44 -21.32 39.13
C GLU A 256 -7.32 -20.34 38.35
N ALA A 257 -8.05 -19.45 39.04
CA ALA A 257 -8.78 -18.40 38.36
C ALA A 257 -7.85 -17.41 37.61
N ALA A 258 -6.73 -17.05 38.21
CA ALA A 258 -5.71 -16.22 37.55
C ALA A 258 -5.11 -16.92 36.30
N ALA A 259 -4.77 -18.20 36.45
CA ALA A 259 -4.20 -19.00 35.35
C ALA A 259 -5.22 -19.18 34.20
N SER A 260 -6.51 -19.37 34.48
CA SER A 260 -7.53 -19.55 33.45
C SER A 260 -7.77 -18.31 32.60
N VAL A 261 -7.36 -17.13 33.06
CA VAL A 261 -7.42 -15.88 32.29
C VAL A 261 -6.06 -15.36 31.84
N GLY A 262 -5.02 -16.22 31.84
CA GLY A 262 -3.72 -15.93 31.26
C GLY A 262 -2.73 -15.20 32.17
N TYR A 263 -2.86 -15.32 33.52
CA TYR A 263 -1.84 -14.82 34.47
C TYR A 263 -1.05 -15.99 35.09
N ASP A 264 0.26 -15.97 34.89
CA ASP A 264 1.19 -16.92 35.55
C ASP A 264 1.39 -16.56 37.04
N ASP A 265 1.23 -15.28 37.45
CA ASP A 265 1.43 -14.79 38.81
C ASP A 265 0.11 -14.32 39.42
N ALA A 266 -0.40 -15.10 40.36
CA ALA A 266 -1.64 -14.81 41.08
C ALA A 266 -1.57 -13.56 42.01
N TYR A 267 -0.35 -13.21 42.47
CA TYR A 267 -0.15 -12.01 43.27
C TYR A 267 -0.29 -10.76 42.42
N HIS A 268 0.39 -10.74 41.26
CA HIS A 268 0.27 -9.66 40.31
C HIS A 268 -1.17 -9.50 39.80
N PHE A 269 -1.82 -10.61 39.44
CA PHE A 269 -3.24 -10.63 39.12
C PHE A 269 -4.12 -9.97 40.21
N SER A 270 -3.97 -10.40 41.46
CA SER A 270 -4.80 -9.90 42.59
C SER A 270 -4.61 -8.40 42.82
N LYS A 271 -3.40 -7.88 42.61
CA LYS A 271 -3.08 -6.45 42.69
C LYS A 271 -3.79 -5.65 41.60
N LEU A 272 -3.71 -6.11 40.32
CA LEU A 272 -4.41 -5.50 39.21
C LEU A 272 -5.92 -5.54 39.34
N PHE A 273 -6.44 -6.68 39.76
CA PHE A 273 -7.87 -6.90 40.01
C PHE A 273 -8.41 -5.94 41.07
N LYS A 274 -7.75 -5.85 42.24
CA LYS A 274 -8.14 -4.89 43.29
C LYS A 274 -8.05 -3.45 42.83
N LYS A 275 -7.05 -3.12 42.03
CA LYS A 275 -6.92 -1.77 41.45
C LYS A 275 -8.08 -1.46 40.49
N ARG A 276 -8.58 -2.43 39.72
CA ARG A 276 -9.67 -2.27 38.74
C ARG A 276 -11.04 -2.21 39.39
N PHE A 277 -11.32 -3.09 40.34
CA PHE A 277 -12.67 -3.30 40.88
C PHE A 277 -12.85 -2.79 42.35
N GLY A 278 -11.78 -2.30 42.98
CA GLY A 278 -11.81 -1.82 44.37
C GLY A 278 -11.82 -2.94 45.42
N VAL A 279 -12.12 -4.19 45.02
CA VAL A 279 -12.23 -5.38 45.92
C VAL A 279 -11.26 -6.47 45.45
N SER A 280 -10.83 -7.33 46.39
CA SER A 280 -9.94 -8.43 46.02
C SER A 280 -10.72 -9.59 45.36
N PRO A 281 -10.05 -10.44 44.56
CA PRO A 281 -10.68 -11.63 43.97
C PRO A 281 -11.33 -12.54 45.01
N SER A 282 -10.68 -12.71 46.19
CA SER A 282 -11.19 -13.51 47.29
C SER A 282 -12.46 -12.95 47.93
N GLN A 283 -12.60 -11.61 47.92
CA GLN A 283 -13.82 -10.96 48.43
C GLN A 283 -15.00 -11.18 47.47
N VAL A 284 -14.77 -11.05 46.14
CA VAL A 284 -15.82 -11.34 45.13
C VAL A 284 -16.28 -12.79 45.22
N LYS A 285 -15.34 -13.74 45.35
CA LYS A 285 -15.67 -15.17 45.51
C LYS A 285 -16.47 -15.48 46.79
N ARG A 286 -16.23 -14.76 47.91
CA ARG A 286 -16.91 -14.98 49.21
C ARG A 286 -18.25 -14.29 49.33
N ALA A 287 -18.55 -13.31 48.49
CA ALA A 287 -19.76 -12.52 48.52
C ALA A 287 -21.02 -13.31 48.06
N ARG A 288 -20.85 -14.59 47.82
CA ARG A 288 -21.88 -15.59 47.59
C ARG A 288 -21.85 -16.63 48.70
#